data_2860a6235cdcce505a692c1af5e947e0
#
_entry.id   2860a6235cdcce505a692c1af5e947e0
#
_cell.length_a   1.000
_cell.length_b   1.000
_cell.length_c   1.000
_cell.angle_alpha   90.00
_cell.angle_beta   90.00
_cell.angle_gamma   90.00
#
_symmetry.space_group_name_H-M   'P 1'
#
loop_
_entity.id
_entity.type
_entity.pdbx_description
1 polymer ?
#
loop_
_entity_poly.entity_id
_entity_poly.type
_entity_poly.pdbx_seq_one_letter_code
_entity_poly.pdbx_strand_id
1 'polypeptide(L)'
;MNTKLFEKANEMIKTFAYASFGVIDENGYPSASAVSLIKPENISELYFTTTMDSNKGKRLQKNNKVSINCCTDMNNITLVGEVELFSDQETKSKYWQDWLACGADVYPGGVSDPNYCLIRFTTKRVSLWIDEESAEFALD
;
A
#
# COMPACT_ATOMS: atom_id res chain seq x y z
N MET A 1 18.51 5.40 12.82
CA MET A 1 17.09 4.96 12.87
C MET A 1 16.60 4.91 14.31
N ASN A 2 15.39 5.38 14.55
CA ASN A 2 14.76 5.23 15.87
C ASN A 2 14.08 3.85 15.94
N THR A 3 14.78 2.86 16.50
CA THR A 3 14.32 1.48 16.54
C THR A 3 13.02 1.32 17.33
N LYS A 4 12.86 2.07 18.42
CA LYS A 4 11.64 2.03 19.23
C LYS A 4 10.41 2.46 18.43
N LEU A 5 10.50 3.57 17.72
CA LEU A 5 9.38 4.05 16.90
C LEU A 5 9.15 3.16 15.69
N PHE A 6 10.21 2.62 15.10
CA PHE A 6 10.08 1.66 14.01
C PHE A 6 9.28 0.43 14.45
N GLU A 7 9.58 -0.14 15.62
CA GLU A 7 8.85 -1.28 16.15
C GLU A 7 7.40 -0.95 16.46
N LYS A 8 7.14 0.23 17.03
CA LYS A 8 5.78 0.69 17.28
C LYS A 8 4.98 0.83 15.98
N ALA A 9 5.60 1.38 14.95
CA ALA A 9 4.96 1.52 13.64
C ALA A 9 4.63 0.15 13.03
N ASN A 10 5.52 -0.83 13.18
CA ASN A 10 5.28 -2.19 12.70
C ASN A 10 4.10 -2.87 13.41
N GLU A 11 3.94 -2.62 14.71
CA GLU A 11 2.76 -3.13 15.42
C GLU A 11 1.50 -2.37 15.00
N MET A 12 1.63 -1.07 14.84
CA MET A 12 0.51 -0.20 14.50
C MET A 12 -0.07 -0.51 13.11
N ILE A 13 0.80 -0.77 12.11
CA ILE A 13 0.34 -1.04 10.74
C ILE A 13 -0.57 -2.26 10.66
N LYS A 14 -0.40 -3.22 11.55
CA LYS A 14 -1.23 -4.44 11.59
C LYS A 14 -2.70 -4.14 11.91
N THR A 15 -2.98 -2.99 12.52
CA THR A 15 -4.33 -2.60 12.92
C THR A 15 -5.09 -1.85 11.84
N PHE A 16 -4.44 -1.48 10.74
CA PHE A 16 -5.07 -0.72 9.66
C PHE A 16 -5.63 -1.64 8.60
N ALA A 17 -6.92 -1.46 8.29
CA ALA A 17 -7.56 -2.12 7.15
C ALA A 17 -7.35 -1.32 5.85
N TYR A 18 -7.20 0.01 5.97
CA TYR A 18 -7.12 0.94 4.85
C TYR A 18 -5.97 1.90 5.02
N ALA A 19 -5.47 2.40 3.89
CA ALA A 19 -4.47 3.46 3.85
C ALA A 19 -4.83 4.47 2.77
N SER A 20 -4.37 5.71 2.92
CA SER A 20 -4.37 6.68 1.83
C SER A 20 -3.17 6.38 0.94
N PHE A 21 -3.41 6.31 -0.34
CA PHE A 21 -2.42 5.89 -1.33
C PHE A 21 -2.29 6.99 -2.38
N GLY A 22 -1.12 7.62 -2.45
CA GLY A 22 -0.85 8.72 -3.36
C GLY A 22 -0.03 8.27 -4.56
N VAL A 23 -0.54 8.56 -5.75
CA VAL A 23 0.15 8.28 -7.02
C VAL A 23 0.32 9.59 -7.78
N ILE A 24 1.22 9.61 -8.75
CA ILE A 24 1.43 10.80 -9.59
C ILE A 24 0.52 10.69 -10.81
N ASP A 25 -0.29 11.70 -11.04
CA ASP A 25 -1.21 11.71 -12.17
C ASP A 25 -0.52 12.19 -13.47
N GLU A 26 -1.30 12.27 -14.55
CA GLU A 26 -0.82 12.60 -15.90
C GLU A 26 -0.23 14.01 -15.98
N ASN A 27 -0.60 14.88 -15.06
CA ASN A 27 -0.16 16.27 -15.03
C ASN A 27 0.92 16.53 -13.97
N GLY A 28 1.43 15.45 -13.34
CA GLY A 28 2.47 15.54 -12.33
C GLY A 28 1.98 15.86 -10.93
N TYR A 29 0.68 15.82 -10.69
CA TYR A 29 0.12 16.04 -9.36
C TYR A 29 0.01 14.75 -8.55
N PRO A 30 0.29 14.81 -7.25
CA PRO A 30 -0.02 13.67 -6.38
C PRO A 30 -1.53 13.55 -6.22
N SER A 31 -2.05 12.35 -6.43
CA SER A 31 -3.49 12.07 -6.33
C SER A 31 -3.69 10.94 -5.32
N ALA A 32 -4.42 11.22 -4.24
CA ALA A 32 -4.60 10.26 -3.15
C ALA A 32 -5.98 9.62 -3.17
N SER A 33 -6.02 8.34 -2.87
CA SER A 33 -7.26 7.59 -2.72
C SER A 33 -7.05 6.50 -1.67
N ALA A 34 -8.14 5.93 -1.17
CA ALA A 34 -8.05 4.85 -0.19
C ALA A 34 -7.78 3.52 -0.88
N VAL A 35 -6.94 2.70 -0.25
CA VAL A 35 -6.72 1.31 -0.65
C VAL A 35 -6.88 0.41 0.56
N SER A 36 -7.29 -0.84 0.32
CA SER A 36 -7.33 -1.87 1.36
C SER A 36 -5.98 -2.56 1.45
N LEU A 37 -5.46 -2.68 2.66
CA LEU A 37 -4.20 -3.37 2.91
C LEU A 37 -4.44 -4.87 3.04
N ILE A 38 -3.53 -5.68 2.48
CA ILE A 38 -3.57 -7.13 2.58
C ILE A 38 -2.65 -7.58 3.71
N LYS A 39 -3.23 -8.03 4.84
CA LYS A 39 -2.51 -8.59 5.98
C LYS A 39 -1.18 -7.87 6.27
N PRO A 40 -1.20 -6.57 6.57
CA PRO A 40 0.05 -5.85 6.80
C PRO A 40 0.78 -6.41 8.01
N GLU A 41 2.08 -6.64 7.88
CA GLU A 41 2.92 -7.20 8.94
C GLU A 41 3.95 -6.21 9.47
N ASN A 42 4.45 -5.35 8.60
CA ASN A 42 5.42 -4.32 8.96
C ASN A 42 5.39 -3.20 7.92
N ILE A 43 6.06 -2.09 8.24
CA ILE A 43 6.04 -0.91 7.38
C ILE A 43 7.06 -0.96 6.25
N SER A 44 7.92 -1.97 6.20
CA SER A 44 8.95 -2.09 5.17
C SER A 44 8.37 -2.50 3.82
N GLU A 45 7.30 -3.31 3.85
CA GLU A 45 6.70 -3.87 2.64
C GLU A 45 5.19 -4.05 2.85
N LEU A 46 4.40 -3.53 1.93
CA LEU A 46 2.94 -3.62 2.00
C LEU A 46 2.38 -4.16 0.70
N TYR A 47 1.24 -4.86 0.80
CA TYR A 47 0.56 -5.44 -0.35
C TYR A 47 -0.87 -4.94 -0.43
N PHE A 48 -1.32 -4.68 -1.66
CA PHE A 48 -2.70 -4.28 -1.94
C PHE A 48 -3.02 -4.58 -3.40
N THR A 49 -4.28 -4.36 -3.80
CA THR A 49 -4.71 -4.67 -5.15
C THR A 49 -5.23 -3.42 -5.86
N THR A 50 -5.18 -3.45 -7.18
CA THR A 50 -5.84 -2.48 -8.02
C THR A 50 -6.39 -3.17 -9.25
N THR A 51 -7.31 -2.49 -9.94
CA THR A 51 -7.82 -2.92 -11.24
C THR A 51 -6.88 -2.34 -12.31
N MET A 52 -6.37 -3.19 -13.18
CA MET A 52 -5.37 -2.79 -14.18
C MET A 52 -5.83 -1.65 -15.10
N ASP A 53 -7.11 -1.63 -15.46
CA ASP A 53 -7.67 -0.62 -16.35
C ASP A 53 -8.19 0.62 -15.62
N SER A 54 -8.04 0.70 -14.30
CA SER A 54 -8.38 1.90 -13.54
C SER A 54 -7.37 3.02 -13.80
N ASN A 55 -7.75 4.25 -13.47
CA ASN A 55 -6.82 5.38 -13.55
C ASN A 55 -5.57 5.14 -12.70
N LYS A 56 -5.77 4.62 -11.50
CA LYS A 56 -4.67 4.27 -10.59
C LYS A 56 -3.75 3.21 -11.21
N GLY A 57 -4.31 2.15 -11.76
CA GLY A 57 -3.52 1.09 -12.40
C GLY A 57 -2.69 1.63 -13.57
N LYS A 58 -3.28 2.47 -14.39
CA LYS A 58 -2.60 3.09 -15.54
C LYS A 58 -1.48 4.03 -15.09
N ARG A 59 -1.73 4.83 -14.04
CA ARG A 59 -0.73 5.75 -13.49
C ARG A 59 0.46 5.01 -12.92
N LEU A 60 0.23 3.92 -12.19
CA LEU A 60 1.29 3.11 -11.62
C LEU A 60 2.18 2.45 -12.68
N GLN A 61 1.63 2.13 -13.83
CA GLN A 61 2.40 1.59 -14.95
C GLN A 61 3.37 2.61 -15.54
N LYS A 62 3.08 3.89 -15.37
CA LYS A 62 3.94 4.98 -15.88
C LYS A 62 4.88 5.51 -14.83
N ASN A 63 4.48 5.52 -13.56
CA ASN A 63 5.28 6.05 -12.47
C ASN A 63 5.06 5.20 -11.23
N ASN A 64 6.12 4.51 -10.81
CA ASN A 64 6.04 3.60 -9.67
C ASN A 64 6.29 4.26 -8.31
N LYS A 65 6.46 5.56 -8.28
CA LYS A 65 6.69 6.32 -7.04
C LYS A 65 5.37 6.59 -6.35
N VAL A 66 5.29 6.23 -5.06
CA VAL A 66 4.04 6.19 -4.31
C VAL A 66 4.26 6.66 -2.90
N SER A 67 3.26 7.28 -2.32
CA SER A 67 3.22 7.55 -0.88
C SER A 67 2.04 6.83 -0.25
N ILE A 68 2.22 6.42 1.00
CA ILE A 68 1.18 5.77 1.79
C ILE A 68 1.08 6.48 3.12
N ASN A 69 -0.15 6.76 3.56
CA ASN A 69 -0.39 7.38 4.85
C ASN A 69 -1.45 6.59 5.62
N CYS A 70 -1.12 6.28 6.87
CA CYS A 70 -2.04 5.68 7.83
C CYS A 70 -2.01 6.54 9.08
N CYS A 71 -3.16 6.97 9.58
CA CYS A 71 -3.20 7.79 10.77
C CYS A 71 -4.36 7.39 11.68
N THR A 72 -4.15 7.63 12.97
CA THR A 72 -5.20 7.66 13.98
C THR A 72 -5.30 9.10 14.48
N ASP A 73 -6.11 9.35 15.51
CA ASP A 73 -6.29 10.70 16.06
C ASP A 73 -4.96 11.37 16.46
N MET A 74 -4.02 10.59 16.97
CA MET A 74 -2.79 11.11 17.54
C MET A 74 -1.51 10.55 16.91
N ASN A 75 -1.65 9.60 16.00
CA ASN A 75 -0.48 8.92 15.44
C ASN A 75 -0.53 8.93 13.91
N ASN A 76 0.64 9.03 13.30
CA ASN A 76 0.75 9.12 11.85
C ASN A 76 1.94 8.32 11.34
N ILE A 77 1.69 7.51 10.32
CA ILE A 77 2.72 6.79 9.57
C ILE A 77 2.66 7.29 8.13
N THR A 78 3.74 7.87 7.64
CA THR A 78 3.89 8.25 6.23
C THR A 78 5.05 7.48 5.63
N LEU A 79 4.79 6.78 4.55
CA LEU A 79 5.78 5.98 3.84
C LEU A 79 5.87 6.48 2.42
N VAL A 80 7.09 6.65 1.91
CA VAL A 80 7.30 6.86 0.48
C VAL A 80 8.17 5.74 -0.06
N GLY A 81 7.88 5.32 -1.27
CA GLY A 81 8.59 4.19 -1.85
C GLY A 81 8.16 3.91 -3.27
N GLU A 82 8.35 2.67 -3.68
CA GLU A 82 8.11 2.25 -5.05
C GLU A 82 7.26 1.00 -5.09
N VAL A 83 6.46 0.87 -6.14
CA VAL A 83 5.60 -0.30 -6.31
C VAL A 83 6.09 -1.17 -7.46
N GLU A 84 5.75 -2.45 -7.36
CA GLU A 84 5.90 -3.43 -8.41
C GLU A 84 4.54 -4.11 -8.59
N LEU A 85 4.12 -4.25 -9.85
CA LEU A 85 2.82 -4.81 -10.18
C LEU A 85 2.99 -6.27 -10.63
N PHE A 86 2.15 -7.17 -10.08
CA PHE A 86 2.18 -8.59 -10.39
C PHE A 86 0.86 -9.03 -10.97
N SER A 87 0.89 -9.65 -12.14
CA SER A 87 -0.28 -10.22 -12.78
C SER A 87 -0.18 -11.73 -12.97
N ASP A 88 0.92 -12.35 -12.54
CA ASP A 88 1.10 -13.80 -12.60
C ASP A 88 0.23 -14.52 -11.58
N GLN A 89 -0.32 -15.67 -11.99
CA GLN A 89 -1.29 -16.41 -11.21
C GLN A 89 -0.74 -16.86 -9.84
N GLU A 90 0.51 -17.27 -9.80
CA GLU A 90 1.13 -17.75 -8.56
C GLU A 90 1.16 -16.67 -7.48
N THR A 91 1.66 -15.48 -7.82
CA THR A 91 1.75 -14.35 -6.89
C THR A 91 0.36 -13.86 -6.49
N LYS A 92 -0.55 -13.75 -7.45
CA LYS A 92 -1.93 -13.33 -7.21
C LYS A 92 -2.63 -14.27 -6.24
N SER A 93 -2.45 -15.58 -6.42
CA SER A 93 -3.07 -16.59 -5.55
C SER A 93 -2.55 -16.53 -4.13
N LYS A 94 -1.25 -16.28 -3.97
CA LYS A 94 -0.60 -16.22 -2.66
C LYS A 94 -1.22 -15.13 -1.77
N TYR A 95 -1.62 -14.00 -2.35
CA TYR A 95 -2.13 -12.85 -1.62
C TYR A 95 -3.64 -12.66 -1.74
N TRP A 96 -4.34 -13.58 -2.41
CA TRP A 96 -5.80 -13.55 -2.47
C TRP A 96 -6.38 -13.83 -1.10
N GLN A 97 -7.35 -13.03 -0.69
CA GLN A 97 -8.01 -13.16 0.61
C GLN A 97 -9.51 -13.30 0.44
N ASP A 98 -10.12 -14.05 1.34
CA ASP A 98 -11.58 -14.32 1.30
C ASP A 98 -12.41 -13.04 1.37
N TRP A 99 -11.94 -12.02 2.08
CA TRP A 99 -12.67 -10.75 2.14
C TRP A 99 -12.69 -10.04 0.79
N LEU A 100 -11.75 -10.33 -0.07
CA LEU A 100 -11.79 -9.86 -1.46
C LEU A 100 -12.92 -10.53 -2.25
N ALA A 101 -13.54 -11.57 -1.70
CA ALA A 101 -14.72 -12.14 -2.29
C ALA A 101 -15.92 -11.17 -2.23
N CYS A 102 -15.93 -10.24 -1.27
CA CYS A 102 -16.88 -9.12 -1.32
C CYS A 102 -16.53 -8.18 -2.48
N GLY A 103 -15.32 -8.26 -2.99
CA GLY A 103 -14.89 -7.65 -4.22
C GLY A 103 -15.10 -8.51 -5.44
N ALA A 104 -15.93 -9.59 -5.36
CA ALA A 104 -16.30 -10.38 -6.52
C ALA A 104 -17.00 -9.52 -7.58
N ASP A 105 -17.63 -8.42 -7.16
CA ASP A 105 -18.18 -7.42 -8.08
C ASP A 105 -17.10 -6.65 -8.80
N VAL A 106 -15.90 -6.51 -8.18
CA VAL A 106 -14.75 -5.82 -8.77
C VAL A 106 -13.95 -6.78 -9.65
N TYR A 107 -13.80 -8.02 -9.18
CA TYR A 107 -13.05 -9.07 -9.90
C TYR A 107 -13.94 -10.27 -10.13
N PRO A 108 -14.87 -10.21 -11.14
CA PRO A 108 -15.80 -11.30 -11.40
C PRO A 108 -15.14 -12.65 -11.69
N GLY A 109 -13.92 -12.61 -12.28
CA GLY A 109 -13.14 -13.82 -12.54
C GLY A 109 -12.38 -14.35 -11.33
N GLY A 110 -12.54 -13.72 -10.16
CA GLY A 110 -11.83 -14.09 -8.94
C GLY A 110 -10.34 -13.87 -9.08
N VAL A 111 -9.54 -14.75 -8.48
CA VAL A 111 -8.09 -14.67 -8.50
C VAL A 111 -7.52 -14.75 -9.92
N SER A 112 -8.25 -15.32 -10.87
CA SER A 112 -7.84 -15.45 -12.27
C SER A 112 -8.30 -14.28 -13.14
N ASP A 113 -9.00 -13.31 -12.56
CA ASP A 113 -9.50 -12.17 -13.32
C ASP A 113 -8.31 -11.36 -13.89
N PRO A 114 -8.28 -11.12 -15.22
CA PRO A 114 -7.16 -10.38 -15.82
C PRO A 114 -7.03 -8.95 -15.34
N ASN A 115 -8.09 -8.36 -14.79
CA ASN A 115 -8.04 -7.01 -14.21
C ASN A 115 -7.50 -6.99 -12.78
N TYR A 116 -7.44 -8.15 -12.10
CA TYR A 116 -6.87 -8.22 -10.77
C TYR A 116 -5.35 -8.10 -10.86
N CYS A 117 -4.81 -7.05 -10.26
CA CYS A 117 -3.38 -6.83 -10.17
C CYS A 117 -2.97 -6.72 -8.72
N LEU A 118 -1.97 -7.50 -8.31
CA LEU A 118 -1.38 -7.39 -6.99
C LEU A 118 -0.26 -6.34 -7.04
N ILE A 119 -0.19 -5.50 -6.02
CA ILE A 119 0.83 -4.47 -5.90
C ILE A 119 1.65 -4.73 -4.65
N ARG A 120 2.97 -4.76 -4.81
CA ARG A 120 3.93 -4.77 -3.70
C ARG A 120 4.54 -3.38 -3.60
N PHE A 121 4.38 -2.77 -2.43
CA PHE A 121 5.02 -1.50 -2.12
C PHE A 121 6.24 -1.76 -1.24
N THR A 122 7.39 -1.24 -1.66
CA THR A 122 8.64 -1.31 -0.89
C THR A 122 8.95 0.08 -0.37
N THR A 123 9.01 0.22 0.94
CA THR A 123 9.26 1.51 1.60
C THR A 123 10.73 1.90 1.44
N LYS A 124 10.95 3.15 1.02
CA LYS A 124 12.29 3.73 0.91
C LYS A 124 12.56 4.73 2.02
N ARG A 125 11.53 5.43 2.49
CA ARG A 125 11.68 6.42 3.55
C ARG A 125 10.43 6.45 4.43
N VAL A 126 10.63 6.68 5.72
CA VAL A 126 9.61 6.63 6.75
C VAL A 126 9.57 7.96 7.49
N SER A 127 8.36 8.49 7.70
CA SER A 127 8.10 9.61 8.60
C SER A 127 7.06 9.19 9.62
N LEU A 128 7.38 9.30 10.89
CA LEU A 128 6.54 8.86 11.98
C LEU A 128 6.23 9.98 12.96
N TRP A 129 5.02 10.00 13.45
CA TRP A 129 4.60 10.75 14.62
C TRP A 129 3.79 9.80 15.48
N ILE A 130 4.40 9.28 16.54
CA ILE A 130 3.79 8.27 17.41
C ILE A 130 4.07 8.63 18.86
N ASP A 131 3.02 8.70 19.68
CA ASP A 131 3.12 9.01 21.11
C ASP A 131 3.87 10.32 21.34
N GLU A 132 3.58 11.34 20.52
CA GLU A 132 4.18 12.68 20.58
C GLU A 132 5.69 12.70 20.26
N GLU A 133 6.22 11.61 19.70
CA GLU A 133 7.61 11.56 19.24
C GLU A 133 7.64 11.45 17.72
N SER A 134 8.60 12.14 17.09
CA SER A 134 8.77 12.09 15.65
C SER A 134 10.08 11.41 15.27
N ALA A 135 10.07 10.76 14.12
CA ALA A 135 11.27 10.18 13.53
C ALA A 135 11.14 10.18 12.01
N GLU A 136 12.25 10.40 11.33
CA GLU A 136 12.31 10.31 9.88
C GLU A 136 13.61 9.60 9.51
N PHE A 137 13.51 8.56 8.69
CA PHE A 137 14.67 7.75 8.30
C PHE A 137 14.44 7.02 6.99
N ALA A 138 15.55 6.63 6.35
CA ALA A 138 15.52 5.82 5.13
C ALA A 138 15.56 4.33 5.48
N LEU A 139 14.98 3.51 4.61
CA LEU A 139 15.10 2.05 4.65
C LEU A 139 15.82 1.60 3.37
N ASP A 140 16.76 0.71 3.53
CA ASP A 140 17.53 0.16 2.40
C ASP A 140 16.85 -1.07 1.78
#